data_2e2a737fac777bb36d5ebb39cd9914f1
#
_entry.id   2e2a737fac777bb36d5ebb39cd9914f1
#
_cell.length_a   1.000
_cell.length_b   1.000
_cell.length_c   1.000
_cell.angle_alpha   90.00
_cell.angle_beta   90.00
_cell.angle_gamma   90.00
#
_symmetry.space_group_name_H-M   'P 1'
#
loop_
_entity.id
_entity.type
_entity.pdbx_description
1 polymer ?
#
loop_
_entity_poly.entity_id
_entity_poly.type
_entity_poly.pdbx_seq_one_letter_code
_entity_poly.pdbx_strand_id
1 'polypeptide(L)'
;MSNDLTAVAPKLLAQGLLALRSMNCMPSLVNNSYSSEFANKGLTVDVPLPSAITVGDVAPAATPPVTGDVTPTVAKVTLDQWKEAAFYLTDKDMQQAMDGTIPMQASEAIKGIANVVNAYIFSLYKGVYGWAGASGTTPFATSTTEATQLRGVLNKQFCPPTDRRLVIDPD
;
A
#
# COMPACT_ATOMS: atom_id res chain seq x y z
N MET A 1 -3.26 -35.97 -23.96
CA MET A 1 -2.81 -36.30 -22.63
C MET A 1 -2.83 -35.03 -21.81
N SER A 2 -3.56 -35.00 -20.72
CA SER A 2 -3.60 -33.84 -19.83
C SER A 2 -2.34 -33.88 -18.97
N ASN A 3 -1.51 -32.85 -19.08
CA ASN A 3 -0.30 -32.76 -18.29
C ASN A 3 -0.65 -32.53 -16.81
N ASP A 4 -0.13 -33.36 -15.93
CA ASP A 4 -0.32 -33.25 -14.49
C ASP A 4 0.65 -32.18 -13.93
N LEU A 5 0.14 -30.97 -13.73
CA LEU A 5 0.86 -29.84 -13.16
C LEU A 5 0.88 -29.80 -11.64
N THR A 6 0.29 -30.79 -10.98
CA THR A 6 0.04 -30.80 -9.52
C THR A 6 1.32 -30.64 -8.69
N ALA A 7 2.46 -31.12 -9.19
CA ALA A 7 3.75 -31.05 -8.48
C ALA A 7 4.56 -29.78 -8.81
N VAL A 8 4.37 -29.20 -10.01
CA VAL A 8 5.15 -28.03 -10.48
C VAL A 8 4.51 -26.71 -10.07
N ALA A 9 3.19 -26.60 -10.12
CA ALA A 9 2.46 -25.40 -9.79
C ALA A 9 2.73 -24.86 -8.36
N PRO A 10 2.78 -25.68 -7.29
CA PRO A 10 3.10 -25.18 -5.95
C PRO A 10 4.53 -24.62 -5.83
N LYS A 11 5.50 -25.24 -6.50
CA LYS A 11 6.89 -24.75 -6.48
C LYS A 11 7.03 -23.44 -7.21
N LEU A 12 6.42 -23.31 -8.38
CA LEU A 12 6.39 -22.08 -9.17
C LEU A 12 5.72 -20.94 -8.39
N LEU A 13 4.60 -21.23 -7.72
CA LEU A 13 3.88 -20.27 -6.89
C LEU A 13 4.73 -19.80 -5.70
N ALA A 14 5.39 -20.70 -5.00
CA ALA A 14 6.24 -20.36 -3.85
C ALA A 14 7.41 -19.45 -4.25
N GLN A 15 8.10 -19.79 -5.34
CA GLN A 15 9.19 -18.98 -5.88
C GLN A 15 8.67 -17.62 -6.40
N GLY A 16 7.52 -17.62 -7.06
CA GLY A 16 6.86 -16.40 -7.53
C GLY A 16 6.51 -15.44 -6.42
N LEU A 17 5.98 -15.94 -5.30
CA LEU A 17 5.66 -15.11 -4.12
C LEU A 17 6.91 -14.47 -3.50
N LEU A 18 8.02 -15.20 -3.42
CA LEU A 18 9.28 -14.64 -2.91
C LEU A 18 9.81 -13.53 -3.84
N ALA A 19 9.81 -13.77 -5.15
CA ALA A 19 10.22 -12.78 -6.14
C ALA A 19 9.32 -11.54 -6.10
N LEU A 20 7.99 -11.71 -6.02
CA LEU A 20 7.03 -10.62 -5.92
C LEU A 20 7.29 -9.75 -4.68
N ARG A 21 7.50 -10.36 -3.53
CA ARG A 21 7.77 -9.63 -2.28
C ARG A 21 9.07 -8.84 -2.33
N SER A 22 10.10 -9.36 -3.00
CA SER A 22 11.38 -8.67 -3.13
C SER A 22 11.33 -7.48 -4.11
N MET A 23 10.45 -7.53 -5.11
CA MET A 23 10.29 -6.47 -6.11
C MET A 23 9.34 -5.35 -5.67
N ASN A 24 8.39 -5.64 -4.77
CA ASN A 24 7.40 -4.68 -4.32
C ASN A 24 7.95 -3.80 -3.19
N CYS A 25 8.32 -2.57 -3.50
CA CYS A 25 8.74 -1.60 -2.48
C CYS A 25 7.55 -0.85 -1.85
N MET A 26 6.56 -0.41 -2.63
CA MET A 26 5.44 0.41 -2.15
C MET A 26 4.58 -0.26 -1.08
N PRO A 27 4.21 -1.54 -1.16
CA PRO A 27 3.42 -2.19 -0.12
C PRO A 27 4.09 -2.23 1.25
N SER A 28 5.43 -2.21 1.31
CA SER A 28 6.17 -2.16 2.58
C SER A 28 6.23 -0.76 3.20
N LEU A 29 5.91 0.28 2.43
CA LEU A 29 5.97 1.68 2.84
C LEU A 29 4.62 2.23 3.29
N VAL A 30 3.53 1.53 2.99
CA VAL A 30 2.16 1.90 3.37
C VAL A 30 1.67 1.07 4.55
N ASN A 31 0.60 1.55 5.20
CA ASN A 31 -0.01 0.84 6.32
C ASN A 31 -0.80 -0.39 5.83
N ASN A 32 -0.43 -1.58 6.29
CA ASN A 32 -1.07 -2.88 6.02
C ASN A 32 -1.67 -3.52 7.27
N SER A 33 -1.94 -2.73 8.31
CA SER A 33 -2.50 -3.25 9.57
C SER A 33 -3.88 -3.91 9.42
N TYR A 34 -4.63 -3.55 8.39
CA TYR A 34 -5.98 -4.06 8.13
C TYR A 34 -6.04 -5.30 7.21
N SER A 35 -4.90 -5.82 6.77
CA SER A 35 -4.85 -6.97 5.84
C SER A 35 -5.52 -8.23 6.40
N SER A 36 -5.40 -8.50 7.69
CA SER A 36 -6.05 -9.63 8.36
C SER A 36 -7.56 -9.46 8.48
N GLU A 37 -8.07 -8.23 8.59
CA GLU A 37 -9.50 -7.96 8.64
C GLU A 37 -10.19 -8.20 7.31
N PHE A 38 -9.53 -7.85 6.20
CA PHE A 38 -10.02 -8.17 4.86
C PHE A 38 -10.16 -9.67 4.63
N ALA A 39 -9.21 -10.47 5.13
CA ALA A 39 -9.29 -11.92 5.05
C ALA A 39 -10.52 -12.51 5.77
N ASN A 40 -10.98 -11.87 6.84
CA ASN A 40 -12.07 -12.35 7.67
C ASN A 40 -13.44 -11.77 7.29
N LYS A 41 -13.49 -10.49 6.88
CA LYS A 41 -14.74 -9.74 6.65
C LYS A 41 -15.13 -9.57 5.18
N GLY A 42 -14.29 -9.97 4.26
CA GLY A 42 -14.56 -9.88 2.82
C GLY A 42 -14.09 -8.57 2.18
N LEU A 43 -14.91 -7.96 1.31
CA LEU A 43 -14.47 -6.90 0.39
C LEU A 43 -14.35 -5.50 1.01
N THR A 44 -14.92 -5.25 2.18
CA THR A 44 -14.96 -3.90 2.78
C THR A 44 -14.61 -3.96 4.26
N VAL A 45 -13.74 -3.09 4.71
CA VAL A 45 -13.39 -2.89 6.12
C VAL A 45 -13.72 -1.47 6.52
N ASP A 46 -14.41 -1.31 7.63
CA ASP A 46 -14.76 -0.04 8.23
C ASP A 46 -13.70 0.37 9.25
N VAL A 47 -12.99 1.46 8.97
CA VAL A 47 -11.96 2.02 9.85
C VAL A 47 -12.56 3.17 10.65
N PRO A 48 -12.74 3.03 11.97
CA PRO A 48 -13.25 4.11 12.79
C PRO A 48 -12.22 5.24 12.90
N LEU A 49 -12.66 6.47 12.64
CA LEU A 49 -11.86 7.68 12.81
C LEU A 49 -12.34 8.39 14.08
N PRO A 50 -11.46 8.57 15.09
CA PRO A 50 -11.81 9.32 16.29
C PRO A 50 -12.07 10.79 15.95
N SER A 51 -13.14 11.35 16.48
CA SER A 51 -13.39 12.79 16.42
C SER A 51 -12.57 13.53 17.49
N ALA A 52 -12.15 14.76 17.17
CA ALA A 52 -11.46 15.60 18.13
C ALA A 52 -12.42 15.98 19.27
N ILE A 53 -11.96 15.82 20.51
CA ILE A 53 -12.69 16.22 21.71
C ILE A 53 -12.23 17.63 22.11
N THR A 54 -13.17 18.55 22.25
CA THR A 54 -12.88 19.89 22.76
C THR A 54 -12.74 19.82 24.28
N VAL A 55 -11.61 20.26 24.79
CA VAL A 55 -11.37 20.38 26.23
C VAL A 55 -11.85 21.76 26.68
N GLY A 56 -12.74 21.79 27.67
CA GLY A 56 -13.23 23.03 28.28
C GLY A 56 -12.74 23.15 29.72
N ASP A 57 -12.68 24.38 30.23
CA ASP A 57 -12.37 24.67 31.61
C ASP A 57 -13.58 24.31 32.52
N VAL A 58 -13.32 23.61 33.60
CA VAL A 58 -14.34 23.24 34.59
C VAL A 58 -14.12 24.09 35.84
N ALA A 59 -15.10 24.93 36.18
CA ALA A 59 -15.14 25.60 37.46
C ALA A 59 -15.73 24.65 38.51
N PRO A 60 -15.19 24.59 39.76
CA PRO A 60 -15.80 23.82 40.85
C PRO A 60 -17.20 24.37 41.14
N ALA A 61 -18.22 23.64 40.73
CA ALA A 61 -19.62 24.02 40.91
C ALA A 61 -20.46 22.77 41.20
N ALA A 62 -21.65 22.96 41.79
CA ALA A 62 -22.58 21.90 42.07
C ALA A 62 -23.25 21.27 40.82
N THR A 63 -23.11 21.88 39.65
CA THR A 63 -23.64 21.39 38.38
C THR A 63 -22.61 20.49 37.70
N PRO A 64 -23.01 19.29 37.18
CA PRO A 64 -22.10 18.43 36.46
C PRO A 64 -21.61 19.14 35.18
N PRO A 65 -20.36 18.84 34.74
CA PRO A 65 -19.84 19.42 33.50
C PRO A 65 -20.69 18.98 32.29
N VAL A 66 -20.79 19.86 31.31
CA VAL A 66 -21.49 19.55 30.05
C VAL A 66 -20.72 18.45 29.34
N THR A 67 -21.36 17.31 29.14
CA THR A 67 -20.80 16.20 28.35
C THR A 67 -20.94 16.55 26.87
N GLY A 68 -19.81 16.64 26.17
CA GLY A 68 -19.79 16.77 24.72
C GLY A 68 -20.20 15.46 24.05
N ASP A 69 -21.10 15.54 23.07
CA ASP A 69 -21.44 14.37 22.25
C ASP A 69 -20.30 14.07 21.26
N VAL A 70 -19.91 12.80 21.18
CA VAL A 70 -18.83 12.34 20.30
C VAL A 70 -19.44 11.53 19.16
N THR A 71 -19.39 12.06 17.96
CA THR A 71 -19.84 11.36 16.75
C THR A 71 -18.63 10.80 15.98
N PRO A 72 -18.29 9.52 16.18
CA PRO A 72 -17.21 8.90 15.40
C PRO A 72 -17.59 8.79 13.93
N THR A 73 -16.67 9.11 13.05
CA THR A 73 -16.81 8.90 11.62
C THR A 73 -16.12 7.60 11.21
N VAL A 74 -16.59 7.00 10.13
CA VAL A 74 -16.05 5.74 9.61
C VAL A 74 -15.54 5.96 8.19
N ALA A 75 -14.28 5.61 7.95
CA ALA A 75 -13.72 5.52 6.61
C ALA A 75 -13.84 4.08 6.10
N LYS A 76 -14.44 3.91 4.93
CA LYS A 76 -14.58 2.60 4.29
C LYS A 76 -13.41 2.34 3.37
N VAL A 77 -12.68 1.24 3.61
CA VAL A 77 -11.63 0.74 2.72
C VAL A 77 -12.18 -0.47 1.99
N THR A 78 -12.20 -0.41 0.67
CA THR A 78 -12.76 -1.46 -0.19
C THR A 78 -11.66 -2.11 -1.02
N LEU A 79 -11.69 -3.45 -1.14
CA LEU A 79 -10.88 -4.19 -2.09
C LEU A 79 -11.56 -4.15 -3.46
N ASP A 80 -11.06 -3.31 -4.36
CA ASP A 80 -11.61 -3.08 -5.69
C ASP A 80 -10.66 -3.46 -6.83
N GLN A 81 -9.42 -3.86 -6.51
CA GLN A 81 -8.40 -4.17 -7.51
C GLN A 81 -8.11 -5.67 -7.56
N TRP A 82 -8.39 -6.26 -8.71
CA TRP A 82 -8.10 -7.66 -9.03
C TRP A 82 -7.22 -7.70 -10.26
N LYS A 83 -6.04 -8.25 -10.14
CA LYS A 83 -5.05 -8.31 -11.22
C LYS A 83 -4.57 -9.73 -11.41
N GLU A 84 -4.47 -10.13 -12.66
CA GLU A 84 -3.91 -11.42 -13.06
C GLU A 84 -2.87 -11.22 -14.15
N ALA A 85 -1.90 -12.13 -14.21
CA ALA A 85 -0.96 -12.25 -15.32
C ALA A 85 -1.04 -13.69 -15.82
N ALA A 86 -1.68 -13.89 -16.95
CA ALA A 86 -1.82 -15.19 -17.58
C ALA A 86 -0.71 -15.40 -18.61
N PHE A 87 -0.12 -16.58 -18.63
CA PHE A 87 0.81 -17.03 -19.66
C PHE A 87 0.59 -18.50 -19.98
N TYR A 88 0.89 -18.89 -21.19
CA TYR A 88 0.76 -20.27 -21.65
C TYR A 88 2.12 -20.96 -21.62
N LEU A 89 2.17 -22.14 -21.05
CA LEU A 89 3.36 -23.01 -21.05
C LEU A 89 3.14 -24.17 -22.02
N THR A 90 4.11 -24.38 -22.92
CA THR A 90 4.14 -25.57 -23.75
C THR A 90 4.68 -26.76 -22.96
N ASP A 91 4.44 -28.00 -23.44
CA ASP A 91 4.95 -29.23 -22.82
C ASP A 91 6.48 -29.21 -22.68
N LYS A 92 7.17 -28.61 -23.64
CA LYS A 92 8.62 -28.44 -23.62
C LYS A 92 9.08 -27.48 -22.53
N ASP A 93 8.38 -26.37 -22.36
CA ASP A 93 8.69 -25.39 -21.31
C ASP A 93 8.44 -25.98 -19.92
N MET A 94 7.47 -26.89 -19.81
CA MET A 94 7.16 -27.60 -18.56
C MET A 94 8.26 -28.57 -18.15
N GLN A 95 8.89 -29.27 -19.11
CA GLN A 95 10.04 -30.10 -18.80
C GLN A 95 11.21 -29.28 -18.25
N GLN A 96 11.46 -28.10 -18.79
CA GLN A 96 12.49 -27.19 -18.26
C GLN A 96 12.13 -26.63 -16.86
N ALA A 97 10.85 -26.42 -16.57
CA ALA A 97 10.39 -25.99 -15.26
C ALA A 97 10.56 -27.09 -14.18
N MET A 98 10.54 -28.36 -14.56
CA MET A 98 10.77 -29.49 -13.63
C MET A 98 12.19 -29.51 -13.07
N ASP A 99 13.18 -28.96 -13.76
CA ASP A 99 14.56 -28.83 -13.28
C ASP A 99 14.78 -27.72 -12.23
N GLY A 100 13.70 -27.09 -11.76
CA GLY A 100 13.74 -26.06 -10.73
C GLY A 100 14.00 -24.64 -11.25
N THR A 101 14.10 -24.47 -12.56
CA THR A 101 14.25 -23.15 -13.19
C THR A 101 12.87 -22.54 -13.44
N ILE A 102 12.65 -21.32 -12.98
CA ILE A 102 11.43 -20.56 -13.30
C ILE A 102 11.48 -20.19 -14.80
N PRO A 103 10.46 -20.52 -15.60
CA PRO A 103 10.42 -20.09 -16.98
C PRO A 103 10.51 -18.57 -17.08
N MET A 104 11.17 -18.08 -18.13
CA MET A 104 11.36 -16.65 -18.36
C MET A 104 10.02 -15.90 -18.39
N GLN A 105 8.98 -16.48 -18.97
CA GLN A 105 7.61 -15.94 -19.01
C GLN A 105 6.99 -15.81 -17.62
N ALA A 106 7.22 -16.76 -16.71
CA ALA A 106 6.73 -16.67 -15.34
C ALA A 106 7.41 -15.54 -14.57
N SER A 107 8.71 -15.35 -14.77
CA SER A 107 9.45 -14.23 -14.18
C SER A 107 8.92 -12.88 -14.66
N GLU A 108 8.68 -12.74 -15.96
CA GLU A 108 8.12 -11.51 -16.53
C GLU A 108 6.69 -11.24 -16.07
N ALA A 109 5.86 -12.27 -15.93
CA ALA A 109 4.51 -12.14 -15.38
C ALA A 109 4.53 -11.62 -13.93
N ILE A 110 5.45 -12.13 -13.10
CA ILE A 110 5.64 -11.69 -11.71
C ILE A 110 6.10 -10.24 -11.65
N LYS A 111 7.07 -9.85 -12.48
CA LYS A 111 7.52 -8.46 -12.60
C LYS A 111 6.38 -7.54 -13.05
N GLY A 112 5.57 -7.98 -14.02
CA GLY A 112 4.40 -7.24 -14.48
C GLY A 112 3.41 -6.97 -13.36
N ILE A 113 3.07 -7.96 -12.54
CA ILE A 113 2.19 -7.80 -11.37
C ILE A 113 2.82 -6.84 -10.35
N ALA A 114 4.12 -6.99 -10.05
CA ALA A 114 4.82 -6.12 -9.11
C ALA A 114 4.75 -4.66 -9.54
N ASN A 115 5.03 -4.39 -10.82
CA ASN A 115 4.98 -3.04 -11.38
C ASN A 115 3.57 -2.44 -11.31
N VAL A 116 2.53 -3.22 -11.64
CA VAL A 116 1.13 -2.76 -11.57
C VAL A 116 0.74 -2.42 -10.13
N VAL A 117 1.11 -3.24 -9.15
CA VAL A 117 0.84 -2.99 -7.73
C VAL A 117 1.56 -1.73 -7.25
N ASN A 118 2.85 -1.59 -7.56
CA ASN A 118 3.63 -0.40 -7.20
C ASN A 118 3.04 0.87 -7.84
N ALA A 119 2.74 0.85 -9.13
CA ALA A 119 2.16 1.99 -9.85
C ALA A 119 0.77 2.36 -9.30
N TYR A 120 -0.06 1.37 -8.97
CA TYR A 120 -1.38 1.62 -8.41
C TYR A 120 -1.29 2.31 -7.06
N ILE A 121 -0.49 1.78 -6.11
CA ILE A 121 -0.32 2.38 -4.79
C ILE A 121 0.26 3.79 -4.92
N PHE A 122 1.28 3.97 -5.77
CA PHE A 122 1.86 5.28 -6.03
C PHE A 122 0.82 6.27 -6.60
N SER A 123 -0.07 5.84 -7.49
CA SER A 123 -1.09 6.71 -8.08
C SER A 123 -2.07 7.32 -7.06
N LEU A 124 -2.20 6.73 -5.87
CA LEU A 124 -3.07 7.21 -4.79
C LEU A 124 -2.58 8.52 -4.14
N TYR A 125 -1.36 8.98 -4.46
CA TYR A 125 -0.84 10.26 -3.96
C TYR A 125 -1.78 11.44 -4.26
N LYS A 126 -2.58 11.35 -5.31
CA LYS A 126 -3.57 12.38 -5.68
C LYS A 126 -4.67 12.59 -4.63
N GLY A 127 -4.92 11.60 -3.77
CA GLY A 127 -5.87 11.69 -2.67
C GLY A 127 -5.28 12.26 -1.37
N VAL A 128 -3.97 12.52 -1.32
CA VAL A 128 -3.32 13.05 -0.13
C VAL A 128 -3.54 14.54 -0.01
N TYR A 129 -3.99 15.01 1.16
CA TYR A 129 -4.33 16.41 1.40
C TYR A 129 -3.12 17.37 1.38
N GLY A 130 -1.94 16.91 1.83
CA GLY A 130 -0.76 17.77 1.95
C GLY A 130 0.14 17.70 0.72
N TRP A 131 0.54 18.86 0.19
CA TRP A 131 1.49 18.97 -0.90
C TRP A 131 2.47 20.13 -0.67
N ALA A 132 3.62 20.10 -1.31
CA ALA A 132 4.61 21.15 -1.34
C ALA A 132 5.26 21.22 -2.73
N GLY A 133 5.74 22.40 -3.10
CA GLY A 133 6.32 22.66 -4.41
C GLY A 133 5.39 23.43 -5.33
N ALA A 134 5.85 23.75 -6.54
CA ALA A 134 5.10 24.46 -7.58
C ALA A 134 4.80 23.50 -8.74
N SER A 135 3.56 23.54 -9.25
CA SER A 135 3.16 22.76 -10.42
C SER A 135 4.03 23.09 -11.63
N GLY A 136 4.48 22.06 -12.36
CA GLY A 136 5.32 22.22 -13.54
C GLY A 136 6.81 22.38 -13.28
N THR A 137 7.26 22.30 -12.02
CA THR A 137 8.68 22.30 -11.65
C THR A 137 9.13 20.88 -11.30
N THR A 138 10.38 20.55 -11.66
CA THR A 138 10.98 19.27 -11.25
C THR A 138 11.36 19.35 -9.78
N PRO A 139 10.84 18.47 -8.90
CA PRO A 139 11.24 18.43 -7.51
C PRO A 139 12.74 18.17 -7.38
N PHE A 140 13.38 18.79 -6.40
CA PHE A 140 14.80 18.60 -6.09
C PHE A 140 15.81 19.01 -7.18
N ALA A 141 15.39 19.68 -8.25
CA ALA A 141 16.27 20.07 -9.35
C ALA A 141 17.44 20.98 -8.91
N THR A 142 17.23 21.86 -7.95
CA THR A 142 18.25 22.83 -7.49
C THR A 142 18.44 22.85 -5.98
N SER A 143 17.48 22.38 -5.19
CA SER A 143 17.54 22.45 -3.72
C SER A 143 16.70 21.34 -3.09
N THR A 144 16.96 21.06 -1.81
CA THR A 144 16.17 20.13 -0.98
C THR A 144 15.06 20.85 -0.19
N THR A 145 14.71 22.06 -0.57
CA THR A 145 13.73 22.90 0.13
C THR A 145 12.36 22.25 0.18
N GLU A 146 11.95 21.53 -0.88
CA GLU A 146 10.69 20.81 -0.96
C GLU A 146 10.58 19.71 0.11
N ALA A 147 11.66 19.00 0.41
CA ALA A 147 11.67 17.99 1.48
C ALA A 147 11.42 18.64 2.85
N THR A 148 12.01 19.82 3.08
CA THR A 148 11.82 20.57 4.33
C THR A 148 10.39 21.09 4.44
N GLN A 149 9.80 21.58 3.34
CA GLN A 149 8.41 22.00 3.27
C GLN A 149 7.45 20.84 3.54
N LEU A 150 7.65 19.66 2.92
CA LEU A 150 6.87 18.45 3.17
C LEU A 150 6.95 18.01 4.63
N ARG A 151 8.15 18.07 5.23
CA ARG A 151 8.31 17.82 6.67
C ARG A 151 7.48 18.80 7.50
N GLY A 152 7.43 20.08 7.11
CA GLY A 152 6.59 21.10 7.75
C GLY A 152 5.11 20.78 7.65
N VAL A 153 4.64 20.32 6.49
CA VAL A 153 3.24 19.90 6.27
C VAL A 153 2.89 18.71 7.18
N LEU A 154 3.74 17.69 7.23
CA LEU A 154 3.54 16.51 8.09
C LEU A 154 3.51 16.88 9.58
N ASN A 155 4.35 17.83 10.02
CA ASN A 155 4.36 18.32 11.40
C ASN A 155 3.07 19.05 11.74
N LYS A 156 2.54 19.88 10.83
CA LYS A 156 1.27 20.61 11.02
C LYS A 156 0.08 19.65 11.14
N GLN A 157 0.16 18.49 10.53
CA GLN A 157 -0.85 17.44 10.61
C GLN A 157 -0.62 16.44 11.76
N PHE A 158 0.29 16.75 12.67
CA PHE A 158 0.64 15.89 13.80
C PHE A 158 1.05 14.46 13.42
N CYS A 159 1.58 14.27 12.22
CA CYS A 159 2.13 12.99 11.80
C CYS A 159 3.34 12.63 12.67
N PRO A 160 3.41 11.41 13.23
CA PRO A 160 4.57 10.98 14.02
C PRO A 160 5.88 11.13 13.24
N PRO A 161 6.99 11.53 13.87
CA PRO A 161 8.28 11.68 13.20
C PRO A 161 8.91 10.34 12.82
N THR A 162 8.51 9.28 13.49
CA THR A 162 8.91 7.90 13.21
C THR A 162 8.19 7.38 11.97
N ASP A 163 8.85 6.56 11.18
CA ASP A 163 8.30 5.92 9.97
C ASP A 163 7.92 6.86 8.80
N ARG A 164 8.41 8.08 8.80
CA ARG A 164 8.30 8.94 7.63
C ARG A 164 9.26 8.46 6.55
N ARG A 165 8.73 8.26 5.35
CA ARG A 165 9.51 7.75 4.22
C ARG A 165 9.35 8.68 3.03
N LEU A 166 10.43 8.81 2.27
CA LEU A 166 10.45 9.56 1.02
C LEU A 166 10.64 8.56 -0.12
N VAL A 167 9.76 8.63 -1.09
CA VAL A 167 9.85 7.81 -2.31
C VAL A 167 10.17 8.73 -3.47
N ILE A 168 11.24 8.45 -4.17
CA ILE A 168 11.76 9.23 -5.30
C ILE A 168 11.98 8.26 -6.45
N ASP A 169 11.68 8.70 -7.66
CA ASP A 169 12.06 8.00 -8.88
C ASP A 169 13.59 8.11 -9.05
N PRO A 170 14.28 7.06 -9.50
CA PRO A 170 15.73 7.10 -9.73
C PRO A 170 16.16 7.94 -10.93
N ASP A 171 15.23 8.39 -11.82
CA ASP A 171 15.53 9.19 -13.01
C ASP A 171 15.67 10.69 -12.71
#